data_d6e101873d8f70e02d5993cef0057734
#
_entry.id   d6e101873d8f70e02d5993cef0057734
#
_cell.length_a   1.000
_cell.length_b   1.000
_cell.length_c   1.000
_cell.angle_alpha   90.00
_cell.angle_beta   90.00
_cell.angle_gamma   90.00
#
_symmetry.space_group_name_H-M   'P 1'
#
loop_
_entity.id
_entity.type
_entity.pdbx_description
1 polymer ?
#
loop_
_entity_poly.entity_id
_entity_poly.type
_entity_poly.pdbx_seq_one_letter_code
_entity_poly.pdbx_strand_id
1 'polypeptide(L)'
;MKKKPGVMVYFELRGMLKLLPESEKGKLFEAILEYGETGCVGVLPVTLRVAWPLIQMRLDMDNSRYELTVMKRRYAAYTRWAKEQGKEVKTFEEWSGIPVLDEAAYSLLCS
;
A
#
# COMPACT_ATOMS: atom_id res chain seq x y z
N MET A 1 -14.08 1.05 -4.93
CA MET A 1 -12.86 0.38 -4.45
C MET A 1 -12.95 0.19 -2.94
N LYS A 2 -12.75 -1.02 -2.44
CA LYS A 2 -12.76 -1.25 -1.01
C LYS A 2 -11.51 -0.61 -0.39
N LYS A 3 -11.70 0.22 0.63
CA LYS A 3 -10.59 0.74 1.40
C LYS A 3 -9.94 -0.40 2.18
N LYS A 4 -8.62 -0.42 2.24
CA LYS A 4 -7.95 -1.40 3.07
C LYS A 4 -8.24 -1.11 4.54
N PRO A 5 -8.33 -2.14 5.39
CA PRO A 5 -8.79 -1.99 6.79
C PRO A 5 -7.79 -1.30 7.71
N GLY A 6 -6.57 -1.07 7.28
CA GLY A 6 -5.55 -0.46 8.11
C GLY A 6 -4.23 -0.29 7.38
N VAL A 7 -3.21 0.08 8.13
CA VAL A 7 -1.84 0.25 7.62
C VAL A 7 -0.88 -0.63 8.40
N MET A 8 0.21 -1.04 7.73
CA MET A 8 1.27 -1.81 8.39
C MET A 8 2.27 -0.85 9.02
N VAL A 9 2.56 -1.07 10.29
CA VAL A 9 3.59 -0.31 11.02
C VAL A 9 4.71 -1.28 11.39
N TYR A 10 5.93 -0.95 11.01
CA TYR A 10 7.08 -1.81 11.20
C TYR A 10 7.83 -1.49 12.49
N PHE A 11 8.52 -2.48 13.04
CA PHE A 11 9.28 -2.32 14.29
C PHE A 11 10.36 -1.25 14.21
N GLU A 12 10.92 -1.01 13.04
CA GLU A 12 11.93 0.03 12.84
C GLU A 12 11.42 1.45 13.15
N LEU A 13 10.10 1.67 13.06
CA LEU A 13 9.48 2.93 13.44
C LEU A 13 9.69 3.24 14.94
N ARG A 14 9.86 2.19 15.75
CA ARG A 14 10.08 2.33 17.18
C ARG A 14 11.34 3.16 17.50
N GLY A 15 12.40 2.97 16.72
CA GLY A 15 13.63 3.75 16.88
C GLY A 15 13.40 5.24 16.66
N MET A 16 12.61 5.58 15.66
CA MET A 16 12.24 6.97 15.38
C MET A 16 11.35 7.54 16.50
N LEU A 17 10.37 6.76 16.97
CA LEU A 17 9.46 7.21 18.03
C LEU A 17 10.21 7.57 19.31
N LYS A 18 11.27 6.85 19.65
CA LYS A 18 12.08 7.14 20.84
C LYS A 18 12.76 8.50 20.79
N LEU A 19 13.01 9.02 19.60
CA LEU A 19 13.68 10.30 19.39
C LEU A 19 12.70 11.48 19.37
N LEU A 20 11.39 11.21 19.30
CA LEU A 20 10.38 12.26 19.21
C LEU A 20 9.85 12.68 20.57
N PRO A 21 9.52 13.98 20.76
CA PRO A 21 8.75 14.42 21.92
C PRO A 21 7.40 13.73 21.98
N GLU A 22 6.86 13.56 23.16
CA GLU A 22 5.53 12.92 23.35
C GLU A 22 4.43 13.59 22.54
N SER A 23 4.46 14.93 22.42
CA SER A 23 3.47 15.66 21.63
C SER A 23 3.51 15.35 20.13
N GLU A 24 4.67 14.93 19.62
CA GLU A 24 4.82 14.61 18.19
C GLU A 24 4.54 13.14 17.87
N LYS A 25 4.67 12.25 18.85
CA LYS A 25 4.37 10.83 18.64
C LYS A 25 2.94 10.61 18.19
N GLY A 26 1.98 11.25 18.86
CA GLY A 26 0.58 11.17 18.50
C GLY A 26 0.29 11.74 17.12
N LYS A 27 0.92 12.88 16.80
CA LYS A 27 0.78 13.51 15.49
C LYS A 27 1.28 12.61 14.37
N LEU A 28 2.38 11.89 14.61
CA LEU A 28 2.91 10.94 13.64
C LEU A 28 1.92 9.80 13.39
N PHE A 29 1.36 9.20 14.44
CA PHE A 29 0.38 8.14 14.28
C PHE A 29 -0.86 8.62 13.55
N GLU A 30 -1.38 9.79 13.88
CA GLU A 30 -2.53 10.38 13.18
C GLU A 30 -2.21 10.58 11.69
N ALA A 31 -1.02 11.06 11.37
CA ALA A 31 -0.60 11.27 9.99
C ALA A 31 -0.52 9.96 9.21
N ILE A 32 0.00 8.91 9.84
CA ILE A 32 0.09 7.58 9.22
C ILE A 32 -1.31 7.04 8.90
N LEU A 33 -2.23 7.12 9.85
CA LEU A 33 -3.60 6.66 9.68
C LEU A 33 -4.35 7.49 8.64
N GLU A 34 -4.21 8.80 8.69
CA GLU A 34 -4.83 9.70 7.72
C GLU A 34 -4.32 9.43 6.31
N TYR A 35 -3.02 9.30 6.14
CA TYR A 35 -2.45 9.01 4.84
C TYR A 35 -2.89 7.64 4.31
N GLY A 36 -2.92 6.62 5.17
CA GLY A 36 -3.39 5.29 4.80
C GLY A 36 -4.86 5.25 4.38
N GLU A 37 -5.68 6.11 4.99
CA GLU A 37 -7.11 6.18 4.70
C GLU A 37 -7.42 7.06 3.49
N THR A 38 -6.80 8.22 3.38
CA THR A 38 -7.17 9.24 2.39
C THR A 38 -6.16 9.45 1.27
N GLY A 39 -4.92 9.00 1.46
CA GLY A 39 -3.83 9.28 0.52
C GLY A 39 -3.23 10.67 0.69
N CYS A 40 -3.65 11.42 1.69
CA CYS A 40 -3.19 12.78 1.95
C CYS A 40 -2.76 12.90 3.41
N VAL A 41 -1.86 13.82 3.67
CA VAL A 41 -1.43 14.14 5.03
C VAL A 41 -1.51 15.65 5.23
N GLY A 42 -1.94 16.06 6.43
CA GLY A 42 -2.01 17.47 6.80
C GLY A 42 -0.65 18.08 7.10
N VAL A 43 -0.66 19.25 7.72
CA VAL A 43 0.57 19.95 8.09
C VAL A 43 1.29 19.17 9.19
N LEU A 44 2.57 18.90 8.98
CA LEU A 44 3.41 18.19 9.94
C LEU A 44 4.41 19.12 10.59
N PRO A 45 4.77 18.89 11.88
CA PRO A 45 5.90 19.57 12.50
C PRO A 45 7.19 19.37 11.69
N VAL A 46 8.11 20.32 11.77
CA VAL A 46 9.37 20.28 11.00
C VAL A 46 10.12 18.97 11.19
N THR A 47 10.20 18.48 12.43
CA THR A 47 10.86 17.20 12.75
C THR A 47 10.26 16.03 11.97
N LEU A 48 8.93 15.97 11.88
CA LEU A 48 8.24 14.91 11.17
C LEU A 48 8.33 15.07 9.66
N ARG A 49 8.44 16.28 9.13
CA ARG A 49 8.60 16.52 7.69
C ARG A 49 9.90 15.92 7.15
N VAL A 50 10.95 15.92 7.96
CA VAL A 50 12.23 15.34 7.55
C VAL A 50 12.13 13.82 7.41
N ALA A 51 11.43 13.17 8.32
CA ALA A 51 11.26 11.72 8.35
C ALA A 51 10.13 11.21 7.46
N TRP A 52 9.15 12.06 7.16
CA TRP A 52 7.92 11.65 6.48
C TRP A 52 8.14 10.98 5.11
N PRO A 53 9.04 11.46 4.23
CA PRO A 53 9.23 10.83 2.93
C PRO A 53 9.56 9.34 3.00
N LEU A 54 10.34 8.91 3.99
CA LEU A 54 10.67 7.49 4.17
C LEU A 54 9.45 6.69 4.63
N ILE A 55 8.66 7.27 5.53
CA ILE A 55 7.42 6.65 6.03
C ILE A 55 6.41 6.54 4.89
N GLN A 56 6.23 7.61 4.14
CA GLN A 56 5.30 7.63 3.00
C GLN A 56 5.68 6.60 1.96
N MET A 57 6.96 6.51 1.61
CA MET A 57 7.43 5.52 0.64
C MET A 57 7.06 4.10 1.07
N ARG A 58 7.25 3.78 2.35
CA ARG A 58 6.92 2.46 2.86
C ARG A 58 5.41 2.19 2.85
N LEU A 59 4.61 3.18 3.22
CA LEU A 59 3.15 3.07 3.17
C LEU A 59 2.67 2.88 1.73
N ASP A 60 3.26 3.58 0.77
CA ASP A 60 2.92 3.45 -0.65
C ASP A 60 3.28 2.07 -1.17
N MET A 61 4.44 1.53 -0.82
CA MET A 61 4.85 0.18 -1.22
C MET A 61 3.89 -0.87 -0.67
N ASP A 62 3.51 -0.76 0.60
CA ASP A 62 2.58 -1.70 1.21
C ASP A 62 1.19 -1.62 0.58
N ASN A 63 0.73 -0.41 0.27
CA ASN A 63 -0.54 -0.21 -0.39
C ASN A 63 -0.55 -0.83 -1.78
N SER A 64 0.53 -0.67 -2.55
CA SER A 64 0.66 -1.27 -3.87
C SER A 64 0.65 -2.79 -3.80
N ARG A 65 1.34 -3.37 -2.83
CA ARG A 65 1.32 -4.82 -2.61
C ARG A 65 -0.07 -5.32 -2.24
N TYR A 66 -0.77 -4.58 -1.39
CA TYR A 66 -2.14 -4.91 -1.01
C TYR A 66 -3.07 -4.92 -2.21
N GLU A 67 -3.03 -3.87 -3.04
CA GLU A 67 -3.85 -3.78 -4.24
C GLU A 67 -3.57 -4.92 -5.23
N LEU A 68 -2.30 -5.24 -5.43
CA LEU A 68 -1.92 -6.35 -6.29
C LEU A 68 -2.46 -7.69 -5.76
N THR A 69 -2.38 -7.91 -4.44
CA THR A 69 -2.92 -9.11 -3.82
C THR A 69 -4.43 -9.22 -4.02
N VAL A 70 -5.15 -8.11 -3.86
CA VAL A 70 -6.60 -8.07 -4.10
C VAL A 70 -6.92 -8.39 -5.56
N MET A 71 -6.17 -7.83 -6.50
CA MET A 71 -6.35 -8.11 -7.92
C MET A 71 -6.10 -9.57 -8.25
N LYS A 72 -5.06 -10.17 -7.68
CA LYS A 72 -4.76 -11.59 -7.89
C LYS A 72 -5.88 -12.49 -7.36
N ARG A 73 -6.46 -12.14 -6.21
CA ARG A 73 -7.60 -12.89 -5.65
C ARG A 73 -8.82 -12.78 -6.54
N ARG A 74 -9.10 -11.61 -7.08
CA ARG A 74 -10.21 -11.41 -8.03
C ARG A 74 -9.99 -12.19 -9.31
N TYR A 75 -8.77 -12.23 -9.81
CA TYR A 75 -8.42 -13.01 -10.99
C TYR A 75 -8.62 -14.51 -10.74
N ALA A 76 -8.23 -15.02 -9.57
CA ALA A 76 -8.44 -16.42 -9.23
C ALA A 76 -9.93 -16.77 -9.19
N ALA A 77 -10.77 -15.89 -8.65
CA ALA A 77 -12.22 -16.07 -8.67
C ALA A 77 -12.78 -16.05 -10.10
N TYR A 78 -12.29 -15.13 -10.93
CA TYR A 78 -12.67 -15.05 -12.34
C TYR A 78 -12.30 -16.33 -13.09
N THR A 79 -11.10 -16.87 -12.90
CA THR A 79 -10.68 -18.08 -13.59
C THR A 79 -11.55 -19.29 -13.23
N ARG A 80 -11.93 -19.41 -11.96
CA ARG A 80 -12.84 -20.47 -11.53
C ARG A 80 -14.21 -20.34 -12.18
N TRP A 81 -14.76 -19.14 -12.16
CA TRP A 81 -16.04 -18.87 -12.81
C TRP A 81 -16.01 -19.17 -14.30
N ALA A 82 -14.98 -18.71 -15.01
CA ALA A 82 -14.85 -18.92 -16.45
C ALA A 82 -14.76 -20.39 -16.80
N LYS A 83 -14.02 -21.18 -16.01
CA LYS A 83 -13.94 -22.63 -16.19
C LYS A 83 -15.28 -23.32 -15.99
N GLU A 84 -16.03 -22.93 -14.95
CA GLU A 84 -17.36 -23.48 -14.68
C GLU A 84 -18.34 -23.18 -15.82
N GLN A 85 -18.22 -22.01 -16.44
CA GLN A 85 -19.07 -21.62 -17.56
C GLN A 85 -18.59 -22.13 -18.90
N GLY A 86 -17.47 -22.86 -18.94
CA GLY A 86 -16.89 -23.36 -20.19
C GLY A 86 -16.34 -22.26 -21.09
N LYS A 87 -16.04 -21.10 -20.52
CA LYS A 87 -15.49 -19.95 -21.25
C LYS A 87 -13.96 -20.01 -21.27
N GLU A 88 -13.38 -19.41 -22.30
CA GLU A 88 -11.93 -19.25 -22.37
C GLU A 88 -11.44 -18.34 -21.25
N VAL A 89 -10.39 -18.77 -20.56
CA VAL A 89 -9.80 -18.01 -19.45
C VAL A 89 -8.79 -17.01 -20.01
N LYS A 90 -9.04 -15.71 -19.80
CA LYS A 90 -8.08 -14.67 -20.17
C LYS A 90 -6.88 -14.72 -19.24
N THR A 91 -5.70 -14.29 -19.71
CA THR A 91 -4.53 -14.14 -18.87
C THR A 91 -4.76 -13.00 -17.88
N PHE A 92 -3.96 -12.97 -16.81
CA PHE A 92 -4.04 -11.88 -15.83
C PHE A 92 -3.86 -10.51 -16.49
N GLU A 93 -2.93 -10.40 -17.44
CA GLU A 93 -2.70 -9.15 -18.18
C GLU A 93 -3.93 -8.71 -18.96
N GLU A 94 -4.53 -9.64 -19.71
CA GLU A 94 -5.72 -9.34 -20.50
C GLU A 94 -6.91 -8.96 -19.63
N TRP A 95 -7.09 -9.69 -18.54
CA TRP A 95 -8.22 -9.47 -17.62
C TRP A 95 -8.13 -8.17 -16.85
N SER A 96 -6.94 -7.85 -16.33
CA SER A 96 -6.74 -6.65 -15.49
C SER A 96 -6.43 -5.39 -16.29
N GLY A 97 -5.92 -5.55 -17.52
CA GLY A 97 -5.39 -4.42 -18.30
C GLY A 97 -4.07 -3.90 -17.79
N ILE A 98 -3.45 -4.60 -16.85
CA ILE A 98 -2.18 -4.20 -16.23
C ILE A 98 -1.07 -5.11 -16.79
N PRO A 99 0.02 -4.57 -17.37
CA PRO A 99 1.14 -5.39 -17.82
C PRO A 99 1.73 -6.20 -16.68
N VAL A 100 2.11 -7.45 -16.95
CA VAL A 100 2.83 -8.25 -15.97
C VAL A 100 4.25 -7.70 -15.88
N LEU A 101 4.61 -7.22 -14.69
CA LEU A 101 5.94 -6.77 -14.38
C LEU A 101 6.58 -7.75 -13.43
N ASP A 102 7.90 -7.95 -13.56
CA ASP A 102 8.61 -8.71 -12.55
C ASP A 102 8.64 -7.92 -11.25
N GLU A 103 9.01 -8.57 -10.16
CA GLU A 103 8.99 -7.95 -8.84
C GLU A 103 9.93 -6.74 -8.76
N ALA A 104 11.08 -6.81 -9.43
CA ALA A 104 12.04 -5.73 -9.45
C ALA A 104 11.50 -4.51 -10.20
N ALA A 105 10.91 -4.71 -11.38
CA ALA A 105 10.30 -3.64 -12.14
C ALA A 105 9.14 -3.01 -11.39
N TYR A 106 8.33 -3.82 -10.71
CA TYR A 106 7.24 -3.34 -9.90
C TYR A 106 7.72 -2.46 -8.74
N SER A 107 8.80 -2.87 -8.07
CA SER A 107 9.40 -2.10 -6.99
C SER A 107 9.91 -0.74 -7.47
N LEU A 108 10.48 -0.68 -8.68
CA LEU A 108 10.94 0.59 -9.27
C LEU A 108 9.78 1.54 -9.55
N LEU A 109 8.64 1.03 -9.98
CA LEU A 109 7.46 1.85 -10.22
C LEU A 109 6.84 2.39 -8.93
N CYS A 110 7.02 1.70 -7.83
CA CYS A 110 6.46 2.07 -6.53
C CYS A 110 7.39 2.96 -5.69
N SER A 111 8.63 3.15 -6.13
CA SER A 111 9.61 3.95 -5.40
C SER A 111 9.59 5.44 -5.74
#